data_4adab877611bb36f25f8361bd39a14ca
#
_entry.id   4adab877611bb36f25f8361bd39a14ca
#
_cell.length_a   1.000
_cell.length_b   1.000
_cell.length_c   1.000
_cell.angle_alpha   90.00
_cell.angle_beta   90.00
_cell.angle_gamma   90.00
#
_symmetry.space_group_name_H-M   'P 1'
#
loop_
_entity.id
_entity.type
_entity.pdbx_description
1 polymer ?
#
loop_
_entity_poly.entity_id
_entity_poly.type
_entity_poly.pdbx_seq_one_letter_code
_entity_poly.pdbx_strand_id
1 'polypeptide(L)'
;WNRVSLGEEKDLVLTEKLLAEYDETMDTAQKEYEYEPPNEYFMDGYNLYKRMSGDKSRYVLFLTDASVEPDNNLAERYARKFKGKNAQVMCFRSQDGVDRFCDGLSITESIKSRGEDLYPEVAKRFNKI
;
A
#
# COMPACT_ATOMS: atom_id res chain seq x y z
N TRP A 1 14.73 7.66 -9.94
CA TRP A 1 13.94 7.81 -8.70
C TRP A 1 14.85 7.60 -7.52
N ASN A 2 15.44 8.69 -7.00
CA ASN A 2 16.07 8.66 -5.70
C ASN A 2 14.96 8.49 -4.67
N ARG A 3 15.02 7.42 -3.87
CA ARG A 3 14.15 7.24 -2.71
C ARG A 3 14.35 8.45 -1.82
N VAL A 4 13.33 9.26 -1.67
CA VAL A 4 13.27 10.19 -0.55
C VAL A 4 13.08 9.31 0.68
N SER A 5 14.06 9.28 1.58
CA SER A 5 14.00 8.49 2.80
C SER A 5 12.86 9.01 3.68
N LEU A 6 12.21 8.11 4.41
CA LEU A 6 11.21 8.50 5.42
C LEU A 6 11.83 9.56 6.35
N GLY A 7 11.19 10.72 6.45
CA GLY A 7 11.63 11.82 7.32
C GLY A 7 12.56 12.86 6.69
N GLU A 8 12.94 12.73 5.41
CA GLU A 8 13.63 13.81 4.70
C GLU A 8 12.64 14.90 4.28
N GLU A 9 13.14 16.15 4.32
CA GLU A 9 12.37 17.31 3.89
C GLU A 9 12.05 17.19 2.40
N LYS A 10 10.75 17.23 2.06
CA LYS A 10 10.28 17.05 0.67
C LYS A 10 10.69 18.28 -0.15
N ASP A 11 11.19 18.03 -1.36
CA ASP A 11 11.45 19.10 -2.32
C ASP A 11 10.11 19.72 -2.78
N LEU A 12 9.82 20.91 -2.30
CA LEU A 12 8.57 21.62 -2.58
C LEU A 12 8.39 21.90 -4.08
N VAL A 13 9.47 22.26 -4.77
CA VAL A 13 9.44 22.57 -6.21
C VAL A 13 9.11 21.32 -7.01
N LEU A 14 9.73 20.19 -6.66
CA LEU A 14 9.43 18.91 -7.29
C LEU A 14 8.01 18.46 -6.98
N THR A 15 7.54 18.65 -5.76
CA THR A 15 6.20 18.31 -5.33
C THR A 15 5.14 19.08 -6.13
N GLU A 16 5.30 20.42 -6.25
CA GLU A 16 4.40 21.26 -7.03
C GLU A 16 4.38 20.85 -8.51
N LYS A 17 5.54 20.56 -9.08
CA LYS A 17 5.66 20.08 -10.45
C LYS A 17 4.92 18.77 -10.67
N LEU A 18 5.09 17.78 -9.78
CA LEU A 18 4.41 16.48 -9.88
C LEU A 18 2.91 16.60 -9.71
N LEU A 19 2.44 17.49 -8.84
CA LEU A 19 1.01 17.77 -8.67
C LEU A 19 0.41 18.41 -9.93
N ALA A 20 1.14 19.33 -10.57
CA ALA A 20 0.70 19.95 -11.82
C ALA A 20 0.66 18.92 -12.98
N GLU A 21 1.68 18.07 -13.10
CA GLU A 21 1.69 16.96 -14.08
C GLU A 21 0.54 15.97 -13.87
N TYR A 22 0.19 15.70 -12.60
CA TYR A 22 -0.96 14.87 -12.27
C TYR A 22 -2.26 15.49 -12.78
N ASP A 23 -2.48 16.78 -12.50
CA ASP A 23 -3.69 17.50 -12.94
C ASP A 23 -3.79 17.57 -14.47
N GLU A 24 -2.71 17.90 -15.15
CA GLU A 24 -2.66 17.91 -16.62
C GLU A 24 -2.98 16.52 -17.22
N THR A 25 -2.47 15.46 -16.60
CA THR A 25 -2.76 14.08 -17.01
C THR A 25 -4.25 13.75 -16.83
N MET A 26 -4.85 14.14 -15.71
CA MET A 26 -6.27 13.92 -15.44
C MET A 26 -7.17 14.72 -16.38
N ASP A 27 -6.82 15.98 -16.65
CA ASP A 27 -7.54 16.83 -17.60
C ASP A 27 -7.48 16.29 -19.05
N THR A 28 -6.32 15.75 -19.43
CA THR A 28 -6.15 15.12 -20.73
C THR A 28 -7.00 13.86 -20.84
N ALA A 29 -6.96 13.00 -19.85
CA ALA A 29 -7.77 11.79 -19.81
C ALA A 29 -9.28 12.10 -19.82
N GLN A 30 -9.70 13.16 -19.12
CA GLN A 30 -11.08 13.61 -19.16
C GLN A 30 -11.52 13.96 -20.58
N LYS A 31 -10.74 14.76 -21.29
CA LYS A 31 -11.05 15.17 -22.67
C LYS A 31 -11.09 13.99 -23.63
N GLU A 32 -10.15 13.03 -23.47
CA GLU A 32 -10.14 11.82 -24.27
C GLU A 32 -11.41 10.98 -24.06
N TYR A 33 -11.83 10.76 -22.82
CA TYR A 33 -13.03 9.98 -22.51
C TYR A 33 -14.34 10.72 -22.80
N GLU A 34 -14.35 12.05 -22.83
CA GLU A 34 -15.48 12.83 -23.32
C GLU A 34 -15.63 12.74 -24.84
N TYR A 35 -14.49 12.71 -25.57
CA TYR A 35 -14.48 12.57 -27.01
C TYR A 35 -14.79 11.14 -27.46
N GLU A 36 -14.18 10.15 -26.83
CA GLU A 36 -14.37 8.72 -27.11
C GLU A 36 -14.72 7.97 -25.82
N PRO A 37 -16.01 7.84 -25.49
CA PRO A 37 -16.43 7.11 -24.31
C PRO A 37 -15.94 5.65 -24.35
N PRO A 38 -15.52 5.07 -23.20
CA PRO A 38 -14.99 3.73 -23.14
C PRO A 38 -16.08 2.70 -23.52
N ASN A 39 -15.69 1.72 -24.31
CA ASN A 39 -16.53 0.57 -24.61
C ASN A 39 -16.30 -0.57 -23.59
N GLU A 40 -17.12 -1.63 -23.69
CA GLU A 40 -17.07 -2.77 -22.75
C GLU A 40 -15.69 -3.42 -22.62
N TYR A 41 -14.83 -3.32 -23.64
CA TYR A 41 -13.50 -3.96 -23.66
C TYR A 41 -12.39 -3.10 -23.05
N PHE A 42 -12.60 -1.78 -22.88
CA PHE A 42 -11.56 -0.84 -22.43
C PHE A 42 -11.95 -0.12 -21.11
N MET A 43 -12.72 -0.78 -20.27
CA MET A 43 -13.19 -0.21 -19.01
C MET A 43 -12.10 -0.06 -17.94
N ASP A 44 -11.00 -0.81 -18.02
CA ASP A 44 -9.97 -0.81 -16.95
C ASP A 44 -9.28 0.56 -16.84
N GLY A 45 -8.89 1.16 -17.97
CA GLY A 45 -8.31 2.51 -18.00
C GLY A 45 -9.27 3.57 -17.48
N TYR A 46 -10.53 3.50 -17.91
CA TYR A 46 -11.57 4.42 -17.44
C TYR A 46 -11.85 4.27 -15.95
N ASN A 47 -11.92 3.06 -15.44
CA ASN A 47 -12.09 2.79 -14.03
C ASN A 47 -10.89 3.29 -13.19
N LEU A 48 -9.68 3.19 -13.73
CA LEU A 48 -8.48 3.78 -13.12
C LEU A 48 -8.59 5.30 -13.08
N TYR A 49 -8.90 5.94 -14.22
CA TYR A 49 -9.12 7.38 -14.32
C TYR A 49 -10.16 7.87 -13.29
N LYS A 50 -11.33 7.21 -13.22
CA LYS A 50 -12.39 7.58 -12.25
C LYS A 50 -11.92 7.51 -10.80
N ARG A 51 -11.16 6.47 -10.44
CA ARG A 51 -10.62 6.35 -9.09
C ARG A 51 -9.58 7.43 -8.79
N MET A 52 -8.66 7.66 -9.72
CA MET A 52 -7.62 8.68 -9.56
C MET A 52 -8.23 10.09 -9.48
N SER A 53 -9.16 10.42 -10.35
CA SER A 53 -9.86 11.73 -10.33
C SER A 53 -10.67 11.94 -9.06
N GLY A 54 -11.35 10.91 -8.56
CA GLY A 54 -12.19 10.98 -7.36
C GLY A 54 -11.43 11.08 -6.04
N ASP A 55 -10.25 10.47 -5.95
CA ASP A 55 -9.48 10.33 -4.71
C ASP A 55 -8.05 10.88 -4.84
N LYS A 56 -7.86 11.99 -5.58
CA LYS A 56 -6.55 12.61 -5.79
C LYS A 56 -5.70 12.67 -4.52
N SER A 57 -6.30 13.13 -3.41
CA SER A 57 -5.59 13.29 -2.14
C SER A 57 -4.91 12.02 -1.63
N ARG A 58 -5.50 10.86 -1.89
CA ARG A 58 -4.91 9.57 -1.50
C ARG A 58 -3.75 9.16 -2.41
N TYR A 59 -3.90 9.39 -3.73
CA TYR A 59 -2.87 9.02 -4.70
C TYR A 59 -1.60 9.86 -4.60
N VAL A 60 -1.72 11.11 -4.17
CA VAL A 60 -0.59 12.06 -4.05
C VAL A 60 -0.14 12.29 -2.60
N LEU A 61 -0.72 11.58 -1.62
CA LEU A 61 -0.45 11.77 -0.20
C LEU A 61 1.05 11.66 0.13
N PHE A 62 1.74 10.70 -0.50
CA PHE A 62 3.18 10.49 -0.32
C PHE A 62 4.03 11.70 -0.75
N LEU A 63 3.50 12.61 -1.57
CA LEU A 63 4.20 13.85 -1.96
C LEU A 63 4.17 14.90 -0.85
N THR A 64 3.13 14.88 -0.01
CA THR A 64 2.90 15.90 1.03
C THR A 64 3.17 15.39 2.44
N ASP A 65 3.02 14.09 2.69
CA ASP A 65 3.24 13.46 3.99
C ASP A 65 4.51 12.59 3.96
N ALA A 66 5.51 13.00 4.74
CA ALA A 66 6.78 12.28 4.83
C ALA A 66 6.68 10.90 5.52
N SER A 67 5.60 10.63 6.24
CA SER A 67 5.35 9.32 6.88
C SER A 67 4.78 8.28 5.92
N VAL A 68 4.35 8.69 4.73
CA VAL A 68 3.73 7.82 3.73
C VAL A 68 4.75 7.43 2.66
N GLU A 69 4.98 6.14 2.52
CA GLU A 69 5.82 5.60 1.45
C GLU A 69 5.12 5.71 0.08
N PRO A 70 5.86 5.98 -1.02
CA PRO A 70 5.29 6.09 -2.36
C PRO A 70 4.88 4.73 -2.95
N ASP A 71 5.28 3.65 -2.31
CA ASP A 71 5.02 2.29 -2.77
C ASP A 71 4.33 1.43 -1.71
N ASN A 72 3.80 0.30 -2.15
CA ASN A 72 3.11 -0.67 -1.30
C ASN A 72 3.98 -1.90 -0.99
N ASN A 73 5.31 -1.78 -1.08
CA ASN A 73 6.25 -2.89 -0.93
C ASN A 73 6.09 -3.63 0.40
N LEU A 74 5.79 -2.89 1.48
CA LEU A 74 5.61 -3.49 2.80
C LEU A 74 4.37 -4.40 2.84
N ALA A 75 3.23 -3.91 2.36
CA ALA A 75 2.00 -4.70 2.30
C ALA A 75 2.13 -5.90 1.35
N GLU A 76 2.79 -5.72 0.20
CA GLU A 76 3.08 -6.83 -0.71
C GLU A 76 3.98 -7.89 -0.09
N ARG A 77 4.97 -7.51 0.69
CA ARG A 77 5.84 -8.43 1.43
C ARG A 77 5.05 -9.27 2.42
N TYR A 78 4.11 -8.66 3.14
CA TYR A 78 3.23 -9.37 4.06
C TYR A 78 2.24 -10.28 3.33
N ALA A 79 1.68 -9.82 2.23
CA ALA A 79 0.80 -10.65 1.40
C ALA A 79 1.54 -11.88 0.83
N ARG A 80 2.80 -11.74 0.43
CA ARG A 80 3.64 -12.87 -0.01
C ARG A 80 3.89 -13.88 1.12
N LYS A 81 4.16 -13.41 2.34
CA LYS A 81 4.32 -14.29 3.52
C LYS A 81 3.03 -15.07 3.82
N PHE A 82 1.89 -14.39 3.77
CA PHE A 82 0.58 -15.03 3.94
C PHE A 82 0.32 -16.07 2.85
N LYS A 83 0.51 -15.71 1.57
CA LYS A 83 0.34 -16.66 0.44
C LYS A 83 1.26 -17.87 0.55
N GLY A 84 2.50 -17.68 0.93
CA GLY A 84 3.46 -18.78 1.15
C GLY A 84 2.99 -19.74 2.24
N LYS A 85 2.47 -19.21 3.36
CA LYS A 85 1.92 -20.05 4.42
C LYS A 85 0.64 -20.77 3.99
N ASN A 86 -0.26 -20.07 3.32
CA ASN A 86 -1.48 -20.68 2.81
C ASN A 86 -1.19 -21.85 1.84
N ALA A 87 -0.18 -21.70 0.99
CA ALA A 87 0.27 -22.78 0.10
C ALA A 87 0.86 -23.98 0.86
N GLN A 88 1.58 -23.75 1.98
CA GLN A 88 2.15 -24.82 2.81
C GLN A 88 1.09 -25.63 3.57
N VAL A 89 0.03 -24.99 4.03
CA VAL A 89 -1.04 -25.66 4.81
C VAL A 89 -2.20 -26.15 3.94
N MET A 90 -2.06 -26.07 2.63
CA MET A 90 -3.07 -26.37 1.61
C MET A 90 -4.32 -25.44 1.69
N CYS A 91 -4.88 -25.26 2.88
CA CYS A 91 -5.92 -24.26 3.19
C CYS A 91 -6.06 -24.10 4.71
N PHE A 92 -6.53 -22.96 5.12
CA PHE A 92 -6.99 -22.78 6.51
C PHE A 92 -8.39 -23.41 6.65
N ARG A 93 -8.59 -24.17 7.74
CA ARG A 93 -9.84 -24.91 7.98
C ARG A 93 -11.01 -24.03 8.39
N SER A 94 -10.73 -22.80 8.82
CA SER A 94 -11.73 -21.83 9.30
C SER A 94 -11.23 -20.40 9.16
N GLN A 95 -12.16 -19.43 9.12
CA GLN A 95 -11.82 -18.02 9.16
C GLN A 95 -11.06 -17.66 10.45
N ASP A 96 -11.45 -18.19 11.59
CA ASP A 96 -10.76 -18.04 12.87
C ASP A 96 -9.27 -18.45 12.79
N GLY A 97 -8.97 -19.53 12.05
CA GLY A 97 -7.59 -19.94 11.79
C GLY A 97 -6.80 -18.93 10.95
N VAL A 98 -7.43 -18.31 9.97
CA VAL A 98 -6.84 -17.21 9.17
C VAL A 98 -6.56 -16.02 10.06
N ASP A 99 -7.53 -15.59 10.85
CA ASP A 99 -7.45 -14.40 11.70
C ASP A 99 -6.32 -14.56 12.73
N ARG A 100 -6.26 -15.69 13.43
CA ARG A 100 -5.16 -15.99 14.38
C ARG A 100 -3.78 -16.01 13.72
N PHE A 101 -3.69 -16.53 12.50
CA PHE A 101 -2.44 -16.50 11.76
C PHE A 101 -2.04 -15.07 11.38
N CYS A 102 -2.99 -14.25 10.92
CA CYS A 102 -2.75 -12.84 10.58
C CYS A 102 -2.33 -12.04 11.82
N ASP A 103 -2.96 -12.25 12.95
CA ASP A 103 -2.61 -11.61 14.23
C ASP A 103 -1.19 -12.00 14.66
N GLY A 104 -0.85 -13.28 14.63
CA GLY A 104 0.50 -13.76 14.92
C GLY A 104 1.55 -13.19 13.97
N LEU A 105 1.25 -13.12 12.68
CA LEU A 105 2.12 -12.51 11.69
C LEU A 105 2.32 -11.01 11.96
N SER A 106 1.26 -10.27 12.27
CA SER A 106 1.32 -8.84 12.58
C SER A 106 2.18 -8.57 13.82
N ILE A 107 2.01 -9.36 14.88
CA ILE A 107 2.82 -9.24 16.10
C ILE A 107 4.30 -9.51 15.81
N THR A 108 4.60 -10.60 15.12
CA THR A 108 6.00 -10.99 14.84
C THR A 108 6.70 -9.99 13.93
N GLU A 109 6.03 -9.48 12.92
CA GLU A 109 6.60 -8.49 12.02
C GLU A 109 6.76 -7.11 12.70
N SER A 110 5.84 -6.75 13.59
CA SER A 110 5.97 -5.53 14.41
C SER A 110 7.18 -5.58 15.37
N ILE A 111 7.45 -6.73 15.98
CA ILE A 111 8.63 -6.92 16.84
C ILE A 111 9.90 -6.78 15.99
N LYS A 112 9.96 -7.46 14.84
CA LYS A 112 11.11 -7.38 13.92
C LYS A 112 11.36 -5.99 13.37
N SER A 113 10.31 -5.23 13.05
CA SER A 113 10.43 -3.86 12.53
C SER A 113 11.04 -2.90 13.56
N ARG A 114 10.86 -3.17 14.85
CA ARG A 114 11.49 -2.41 15.93
C ARG A 114 12.92 -2.87 16.24
N GLY A 115 13.44 -3.88 15.54
CA GLY A 115 14.77 -4.45 15.80
C GLY A 115 14.87 -5.24 17.12
N GLU A 116 13.72 -5.66 17.67
CA GLU A 116 13.65 -6.41 18.92
C GLU A 116 13.80 -7.92 18.70
N ASP A 117 14.36 -8.62 19.67
CA ASP A 117 14.46 -10.08 19.64
C ASP A 117 13.08 -10.74 19.76
N LEU A 118 12.71 -11.50 18.74
CA LEU A 118 11.38 -12.10 18.62
C LEU A 118 11.05 -13.02 19.80
N TYR A 119 11.97 -13.90 20.19
CA TYR A 119 11.69 -14.94 21.18
C TYR A 119 11.41 -14.38 22.58
N PRO A 120 12.24 -13.47 23.15
CA PRO A 120 11.97 -12.87 24.44
C PRO A 120 10.66 -12.04 24.46
N GLU A 121 10.38 -11.31 23.38
CA GLU A 121 9.19 -10.47 23.30
C GLU A 121 7.90 -11.28 23.19
N VAL A 122 7.91 -12.38 22.46
CA VAL A 122 6.80 -13.32 22.40
C VAL A 122 6.60 -14.01 23.76
N ALA A 123 7.70 -14.50 24.39
CA ALA A 123 7.64 -15.16 25.69
C ALA A 123 7.06 -14.25 26.80
N LYS A 124 7.40 -12.95 26.82
CA LYS A 124 6.83 -11.98 27.75
C LYS A 124 5.30 -11.86 27.63
N ARG A 125 4.75 -12.05 26.45
CA ARG A 125 3.30 -11.97 26.22
C ARG A 125 2.57 -13.20 26.70
N PHE A 126 3.18 -14.38 26.58
CA PHE A 126 2.62 -15.63 27.11
C PHE A 126 2.75 -15.76 28.63
N ASN A 127 3.79 -15.17 29.23
CA ASN A 127 3.99 -15.21 30.68
C ASN A 127 3.17 -14.18 31.48
N LYS A 128 2.32 -13.39 30.82
CA LYS A 128 1.39 -12.44 31.45
C LYS A 128 -0.03 -13.00 31.68
N ILE A 129 -0.20 -14.31 31.48
CA ILE A 129 -1.42 -15.04 31.74
C ILE A 129 -1.27 -15.76 33.12
#